data_dcb6288953e8f0b70befc931351388b2
#
_entry.id   dcb6288953e8f0b70befc931351388b2
#
_cell.length_a   1.000
_cell.length_b   1.000
_cell.length_c   1.000
_cell.angle_alpha   90.00
_cell.angle_beta   90.00
_cell.angle_gamma   90.00
#
_symmetry.space_group_name_H-M   'P 1'
#
loop_
_entity.id
_entity.type
_entity.pdbx_description
1 polymer ?
#
loop_
_entity_poly.entity_id
_entity_poly.type
_entity_poly.pdbx_seq_one_letter_code
_entity_poly.pdbx_strand_id
1 'polypeptide(L)'
;NGIAALRDNLDSYFPQDERRFVFGCLRNKDYSKMMRILFREGDEIYFNEFDYPNACSFEELQVACPYKATQYNNEALADNKLNIICGSFYMIGQMKWIKELE
;
A
#
# COMPACT_ATOMS: atom_id res chain seq x y z
N ASN A 1 12.11 10.53 4.35
CA ASN A 1 10.90 10.74 3.58
C ASN A 1 9.67 10.11 4.26
N GLY A 2 8.51 10.30 3.67
CA GLY A 2 7.26 9.84 4.27
C GLY A 2 7.18 8.33 4.50
N ILE A 3 7.74 7.52 3.61
CA ILE A 3 7.69 6.06 3.71
C ILE A 3 8.56 5.57 4.87
N ALA A 4 9.75 6.11 5.03
CA ALA A 4 10.62 5.74 6.15
C ALA A 4 9.98 6.13 7.48
N ALA A 5 9.38 7.31 7.57
CA ALA A 5 8.67 7.77 8.76
C ALA A 5 7.47 6.87 9.06
N LEU A 6 6.72 6.47 8.04
CA LEU A 6 5.58 5.55 8.21
C LEU A 6 6.05 4.22 8.80
N ARG A 7 7.15 3.65 8.27
CA ARG A 7 7.69 2.37 8.77
C ARG A 7 8.11 2.50 10.23
N ASP A 8 8.81 3.58 10.58
CA ASP A 8 9.23 3.83 11.95
C ASP A 8 8.04 3.93 12.90
N ASN A 9 6.97 4.63 12.49
CA ASN A 9 5.76 4.77 13.30
C ASN A 9 5.06 3.43 13.48
N LEU A 10 4.98 2.60 12.45
CA LEU A 10 4.39 1.27 12.56
C LEU A 10 5.16 0.40 13.55
N ASP A 11 6.49 0.44 13.50
CA ASP A 11 7.33 -0.34 14.41
C ASP A 11 7.21 0.15 15.86
N SER A 12 7.04 1.46 16.06
CA SER A 12 6.96 2.05 17.38
C SER A 12 5.60 1.88 18.05
N TYR A 13 4.51 2.08 17.29
CA TYR A 13 3.15 2.11 17.84
C TYR A 13 2.37 0.83 17.66
N PHE A 14 2.70 0.03 16.64
CA PHE A 14 1.96 -1.19 16.31
C PHE A 14 2.90 -2.37 16.04
N PRO A 15 3.85 -2.67 16.95
CA PRO A 15 4.90 -3.67 16.65
C PRO A 15 4.38 -5.11 16.59
N GLN A 16 3.25 -5.39 17.23
CA GLN A 16 2.69 -6.74 17.33
C GLN A 16 1.51 -6.99 16.40
N ASP A 17 1.06 -5.96 15.68
CA ASP A 17 -0.12 -6.10 14.83
C ASP A 17 0.22 -6.77 13.52
N GLU A 18 -0.67 -7.65 13.05
CA GLU A 18 -0.62 -8.13 11.68
C GLU A 18 -0.98 -6.98 10.76
N ARG A 19 -0.16 -6.77 9.74
CA ARG A 19 -0.28 -5.62 8.86
C ARG A 19 -0.78 -6.03 7.49
N ARG A 20 -1.71 -5.24 7.00
CA ARG A 20 -2.18 -5.32 5.62
C ARG A 20 -1.92 -3.98 4.95
N PHE A 21 -1.17 -4.00 3.88
CA PHE A 21 -0.86 -2.80 3.12
C PHE A 21 -1.71 -2.74 1.86
N VAL A 22 -2.24 -1.57 1.56
CA VAL A 22 -2.81 -1.25 0.25
C VAL A 22 -1.93 -0.17 -0.34
N PHE A 23 -1.24 -0.49 -1.42
CA PHE A 23 -0.21 0.36 -2.01
C PHE A 23 -0.50 0.61 -3.48
N GLY A 24 -0.35 1.85 -3.90
CA GLY A 24 -0.40 2.24 -5.30
C GLY A 24 0.52 3.43 -5.53
N CYS A 25 1.10 3.54 -6.71
CA CYS A 25 2.11 4.54 -6.98
C CYS A 25 2.14 4.93 -8.45
N LEU A 26 2.61 6.14 -8.71
CA LEU A 26 2.87 6.59 -10.09
C LEU A 26 4.24 6.08 -10.56
N ARG A 27 4.35 5.82 -11.87
CA ARG A 27 5.58 5.27 -12.49
C ARG A 27 6.81 6.15 -12.28
N ASN A 28 6.62 7.47 -12.14
CA ASN A 28 7.74 8.40 -11.99
C ASN A 28 8.31 8.45 -10.57
N LYS A 29 7.80 7.65 -9.65
CA LYS A 29 8.33 7.54 -8.29
C LYS A 29 9.23 6.32 -8.16
N ASP A 30 10.13 6.34 -7.18
CA ASP A 30 10.99 5.19 -6.89
C ASP A 30 10.23 4.19 -6.03
N TYR A 31 9.23 3.54 -6.62
CA TYR A 31 8.36 2.63 -5.89
C TYR A 31 9.10 1.37 -5.44
N SER A 32 10.11 0.93 -6.17
CA SER A 32 10.92 -0.21 -5.74
C SER A 32 11.59 0.06 -4.39
N LYS A 33 12.19 1.25 -4.23
CA LYS A 33 12.83 1.66 -2.98
C LYS A 33 11.79 1.81 -1.87
N MET A 34 10.64 2.41 -2.16
CA MET A 34 9.56 2.58 -1.19
C MET A 34 9.10 1.24 -0.64
N MET A 35 8.91 0.25 -1.51
CA MET A 35 8.46 -1.08 -1.10
C MET A 35 9.51 -1.81 -0.26
N ARG A 36 10.79 -1.67 -0.59
CA ARG A 36 11.88 -2.28 0.20
C ARG A 36 11.95 -1.73 1.61
N ILE A 37 11.65 -0.44 1.78
CA ILE A 37 11.63 0.19 3.11
C ILE A 37 10.39 -0.25 3.90
N LEU A 38 9.23 -0.31 3.24
CA LEU A 38 7.94 -0.45 3.89
C LEU A 38 7.58 -1.88 4.24
N PHE A 39 7.79 -2.82 3.32
CA PHE A 39 7.29 -4.19 3.47
C PHE A 39 8.29 -5.11 4.17
N ARG A 40 7.74 -6.09 4.90
CA ARG A 40 8.50 -7.16 5.54
C ARG A 40 7.89 -8.50 5.15
N GLU A 41 8.68 -9.57 5.30
CA GLU A 41 8.17 -10.92 5.13
C GLU A 41 7.01 -11.16 6.10
N GLY A 42 5.95 -11.77 5.61
CA GLY A 42 4.75 -12.03 6.40
C GLY A 42 3.68 -10.95 6.32
N ASP A 43 4.01 -9.78 5.79
CA ASP A 43 2.99 -8.73 5.57
C ASP A 43 2.02 -9.17 4.47
N GLU A 44 0.75 -8.82 4.64
CA GLU A 44 -0.24 -9.00 3.61
C GLU A 44 -0.25 -7.73 2.73
N ILE A 45 -0.03 -7.91 1.43
CA ILE A 45 0.19 -6.79 0.52
C ILE A 45 -0.83 -6.83 -0.60
N TYR A 46 -1.51 -5.72 -0.81
CA TYR A 46 -2.41 -5.50 -1.94
C TYR A 46 -1.90 -4.33 -2.75
N PHE A 47 -1.89 -4.49 -4.09
CA PHE A 47 -1.57 -3.39 -4.99
C PHE A 47 -2.84 -2.89 -5.65
N ASN A 48 -3.03 -1.59 -5.63
CA ASN A 48 -4.16 -0.92 -6.26
C ASN A 48 -3.69 -0.19 -7.52
N GLU A 49 -4.14 -0.69 -8.66
CA GLU A 49 -3.93 -0.03 -9.95
C GLU A 49 -5.04 1.00 -10.14
N PHE A 50 -4.85 2.17 -9.54
CA PHE A 50 -5.89 3.20 -9.51
C PHE A 50 -5.98 3.96 -10.84
N ASP A 51 -7.11 4.61 -11.07
CA ASP A 51 -7.42 5.31 -12.31
C ASP A 51 -6.78 6.71 -12.34
N TYR A 52 -5.54 6.76 -12.79
CA TYR A 52 -4.80 8.02 -12.92
C TYR A 52 -3.69 7.85 -13.95
N PRO A 53 -3.37 8.91 -14.75
CA PRO A 53 -2.27 8.82 -15.70
C PRO A 53 -0.96 8.43 -15.02
N ASN A 54 -0.23 7.50 -15.62
CA ASN A 54 1.03 6.97 -15.09
C ASN A 54 0.93 6.19 -13.76
N ALA A 55 -0.27 5.76 -13.37
CA ALA A 55 -0.37 4.81 -12.26
C ALA A 55 0.26 3.48 -12.66
N CYS A 56 1.07 2.90 -11.77
CA CYS A 56 1.68 1.60 -12.01
C CYS A 56 0.60 0.51 -12.09
N SER A 57 0.78 -0.43 -13.00
CA SER A 57 -0.05 -1.64 -13.04
C SER A 57 0.33 -2.58 -11.90
N PHE A 58 -0.56 -3.52 -11.61
CA PHE A 58 -0.27 -4.58 -10.64
C PHE A 58 1.02 -5.31 -11.01
N GLU A 59 1.19 -5.66 -12.27
CA GLU A 59 2.36 -6.39 -12.76
C GLU A 59 3.66 -5.60 -12.59
N GLU A 60 3.63 -4.30 -12.87
CA GLU A 60 4.81 -3.44 -12.67
C GLU A 60 5.24 -3.42 -11.21
N LEU A 61 4.28 -3.30 -10.30
CA LEU A 61 4.56 -3.29 -8.87
C LEU A 61 5.04 -4.65 -8.38
N GLN A 62 4.43 -5.74 -8.86
CA GLN A 62 4.81 -7.09 -8.44
C GLN A 62 6.22 -7.46 -8.88
N VAL A 63 6.63 -7.04 -10.08
CA VAL A 63 8.00 -7.28 -10.56
C VAL A 63 9.03 -6.60 -9.64
N ALA A 64 8.72 -5.43 -9.12
CA ALA A 64 9.62 -4.67 -8.25
C ALA A 64 9.54 -5.09 -6.78
N CYS A 65 8.55 -5.88 -6.39
CA CYS A 65 8.31 -6.26 -5.00
C CYS A 65 8.95 -7.62 -4.70
N PRO A 66 9.72 -7.75 -3.59
CA PRO A 66 10.32 -9.04 -3.22
C PRO A 66 9.32 -10.04 -2.64
N TYR A 67 8.09 -9.62 -2.37
CA TYR A 67 7.07 -10.45 -1.75
C TYR A 67 5.87 -10.61 -2.68
N LYS A 68 5.12 -11.70 -2.50
CA LYS A 68 3.91 -11.93 -3.28
C LYS A 68 2.81 -10.99 -2.79
N ALA A 69 2.15 -10.31 -3.73
CA ALA A 69 1.05 -9.41 -3.44
C ALA A 69 -0.22 -9.86 -4.16
N THR A 70 -1.36 -9.28 -3.76
CA THR A 70 -2.67 -9.55 -4.33
C THR A 70 -3.22 -8.26 -4.92
N GLN A 71 -3.99 -8.38 -5.99
CA GLN A 71 -4.67 -7.22 -6.55
C GLN A 71 -5.77 -6.74 -5.60
N TYR A 72 -5.78 -5.45 -5.31
CA TYR A 72 -6.75 -4.85 -4.41
C TYR A 72 -8.18 -4.90 -4.97
N ASN A 73 -9.14 -5.15 -4.09
CA ASN A 73 -10.56 -4.92 -4.35
C ASN A 73 -11.21 -4.39 -3.05
N ASN A 74 -12.41 -3.84 -3.15
CA ASN A 74 -13.06 -3.19 -2.01
C ASN A 74 -13.40 -4.15 -0.85
N GLU A 75 -13.40 -5.45 -1.10
CA GLU A 75 -13.67 -6.46 -0.08
C GLU A 75 -12.43 -6.82 0.74
N ALA A 76 -11.24 -6.46 0.24
CA ALA A 76 -9.98 -6.84 0.86
C ALA A 76 -9.80 -6.30 2.30
N LEU A 77 -10.51 -5.24 2.66
CA LEU A 77 -10.38 -4.58 3.96
C LEU A 77 -11.50 -4.93 4.93
N ALA A 78 -12.17 -6.05 4.74
CA ALA A 78 -13.39 -6.39 5.47
C ALA A 78 -13.19 -7.03 6.84
N ASP A 79 -11.96 -7.25 7.30
CA ASP A 79 -11.68 -7.88 8.59
C ASP A 79 -11.09 -6.90 9.61
N ASN A 80 -10.64 -7.41 10.77
CA ASN A 80 -10.15 -6.62 11.89
C ASN A 80 -8.64 -6.37 11.89
N LYS A 81 -7.94 -6.68 10.79
CA LYS A 81 -6.50 -6.42 10.71
C LYS A 81 -6.20 -4.94 10.59
N LEU A 82 -5.02 -4.54 11.04
CA LEU A 82 -4.53 -3.18 10.83
C LEU A 82 -4.28 -2.94 9.34
N ASN A 83 -5.02 -2.01 8.77
CA ASN A 83 -4.92 -1.67 7.35
C ASN A 83 -4.14 -0.39 7.17
N ILE A 84 -3.07 -0.45 6.36
CA ILE A 84 -2.23 0.71 6.06
C ILE A 84 -2.38 1.04 4.58
N ILE A 85 -2.91 2.21 4.28
CA ILE A 85 -3.13 2.67 2.91
C ILE A 85 -2.09 3.74 2.61
N CYS A 86 -1.28 3.50 1.60
CA CYS A 86 -0.13 4.37 1.35
C CYS A 86 0.22 4.41 -0.13
N GLY A 87 1.11 5.33 -0.48
CA GLY A 87 1.56 5.56 -1.83
C GLY A 87 1.04 6.89 -2.34
N SER A 88 0.19 6.85 -3.35
CA SER A 88 -0.28 8.07 -4.00
C SER A 88 -1.51 8.67 -3.32
N PHE A 89 -1.49 9.99 -3.13
CA PHE A 89 -2.69 10.74 -2.69
C PHE A 89 -3.83 10.60 -3.68
N TYR A 90 -3.52 10.50 -4.98
CA TYR A 90 -4.55 10.32 -6.01
C TYR A 90 -5.28 9.00 -5.84
N MET A 91 -4.55 7.95 -5.48
CA MET A 91 -5.14 6.65 -5.18
C MET A 91 -6.08 6.74 -3.97
N ILE A 92 -5.59 7.32 -2.88
CA ILE A 92 -6.35 7.42 -1.63
C ILE A 92 -7.66 8.19 -1.87
N GLY A 93 -7.60 9.25 -2.65
CA GLY A 93 -8.77 10.05 -2.98
C GLY A 93 -9.83 9.33 -3.80
N GLN A 94 -9.48 8.25 -4.47
CA GLN A 94 -10.41 7.45 -5.28
C GLN A 94 -11.03 6.28 -4.52
N MET A 95 -10.52 5.93 -3.35
CA MET A 95 -10.98 4.77 -2.60
C MET A 95 -12.34 5.07 -1.95
N LYS A 96 -13.33 4.29 -2.33
CA LYS A 96 -14.74 4.53 -1.98
C LYS A 96 -15.00 4.65 -0.49
N TRP A 97 -14.44 3.75 0.29
CA TRP A 97 -14.72 3.71 1.73
C TRP A 97 -14.12 4.91 2.47
N ILE A 98 -13.01 5.47 1.95
CA ILE A 98 -12.46 6.71 2.51
C ILE A 98 -13.42 7.88 2.27
N LYS A 99 -14.00 7.94 1.07
CA LYS A 99 -14.98 8.99 0.75
C LYS A 99 -16.23 8.90 1.61
N GLU A 100 -16.63 7.69 1.99
CA GLU A 100 -17.78 7.48 2.85
C GLU A 100 -17.54 7.96 4.29
N LEU A 101 -16.28 8.09 4.71
CA LEU A 101 -15.93 8.61 6.03
C LEU A 101 -15.93 10.12 6.09
N GLU A 102 -15.88 10.79 4.96
CA GLU A 102 -15.92 12.25 4.87
C GLU A 102 -17.34 12.77 5.08
#